data_d8f23d2af903a9b145476f46d6b4017d
#
_entry.id   d8f23d2af903a9b145476f46d6b4017d
#
_cell.length_a   1.000
_cell.length_b   1.000
_cell.length_c   1.000
_cell.angle_alpha   90.00
_cell.angle_beta   90.00
_cell.angle_gamma   90.00
#
_symmetry.space_group_name_H-M   'P 1'
#
loop_
_entity.id
_entity.type
_entity.pdbx_description
1 polymer ?
#
loop_
_entity_poly.entity_id
_entity_poly.type
_entity_poly.pdbx_seq_one_letter_code
_entity_poly.pdbx_strand_id
1 'polypeptide(L)'
;IDTSVPMDFDLKEFRLKEPDWLKLLSLFSEFEFTSLKKMVPSIASAEKNYETVLSVDKLKEIVSAIKDEFAFDIEATGKDPMADSIVGFSVSAEKETGYYIPLRHSYLGAPEQIGMKETMAIVAPIFENPDIAKIGHNLKYDTMMLKQEGVVTKGRLYDTMLASYLIN
;
A
#
# COMPACT_ATOMS: atom_id res chain seq x y z
N ILE A 1 -26.27 -30.42 -45.72
CA ILE A 1 -26.62 -29.63 -44.51
C ILE A 1 -28.11 -29.75 -44.35
N ASP A 2 -28.55 -30.30 -43.23
CA ASP A 2 -29.98 -30.40 -42.89
C ASP A 2 -30.38 -29.09 -42.18
N THR A 3 -31.29 -28.35 -42.77
CA THR A 3 -31.82 -27.08 -42.27
C THR A 3 -33.14 -27.23 -41.52
N SER A 4 -33.65 -28.48 -41.42
CA SER A 4 -34.96 -28.80 -40.82
C SER A 4 -34.81 -29.47 -39.44
N VAL A 5 -33.65 -29.42 -38.84
CA VAL A 5 -33.42 -29.96 -37.49
C VAL A 5 -34.29 -29.20 -36.49
N PRO A 6 -35.19 -29.92 -35.76
CA PRO A 6 -36.00 -29.26 -34.73
C PRO A 6 -35.09 -28.76 -33.61
N MET A 7 -35.13 -27.47 -33.37
CA MET A 7 -34.27 -26.81 -32.40
C MET A 7 -35.08 -25.74 -31.66
N ASP A 8 -35.13 -25.84 -30.34
CA ASP A 8 -35.63 -24.75 -29.50
C ASP A 8 -34.64 -23.61 -29.54
N PHE A 9 -35.06 -22.46 -30.00
CA PHE A 9 -34.19 -21.34 -30.28
C PHE A 9 -34.80 -20.05 -29.72
N ASP A 10 -34.16 -19.49 -28.71
CA ASP A 10 -34.47 -18.13 -28.22
C ASP A 10 -33.26 -17.21 -28.42
N LEU A 11 -33.40 -16.23 -29.31
CA LEU A 11 -32.39 -15.21 -29.58
C LEU A 11 -31.93 -14.46 -28.32
N LYS A 12 -32.75 -14.41 -27.27
CA LYS A 12 -32.39 -13.76 -26.02
C LYS A 12 -31.28 -14.50 -25.26
N GLU A 13 -31.19 -15.82 -25.42
CA GLU A 13 -30.16 -16.64 -24.78
C GLU A 13 -28.77 -16.43 -25.40
N PHE A 14 -28.73 -15.96 -26.64
CA PHE A 14 -27.48 -15.66 -27.37
C PHE A 14 -26.94 -14.24 -27.12
N ARG A 15 -27.58 -13.47 -26.25
CA ARG A 15 -27.02 -12.18 -25.85
C ARG A 15 -25.75 -12.37 -25.03
N LEU A 16 -24.70 -11.64 -25.38
CA LEU A 16 -23.51 -11.56 -24.57
C LEU A 16 -23.90 -11.04 -23.18
N LYS A 17 -23.65 -11.84 -22.15
CA LYS A 17 -23.87 -11.48 -20.76
C LYS A 17 -22.59 -10.88 -20.21
N GLU A 18 -22.74 -10.03 -19.20
CA GLU A 18 -21.58 -9.52 -18.47
C GLU A 18 -20.81 -10.70 -17.86
N PRO A 19 -19.50 -10.80 -18.08
CA PRO A 19 -18.70 -11.88 -17.54
C PRO A 19 -18.63 -11.83 -16.01
N ASP A 20 -18.54 -12.99 -15.37
CA ASP A 20 -18.13 -13.09 -13.98
C ASP A 20 -16.61 -12.86 -13.89
N TRP A 21 -16.22 -11.60 -13.73
CA TRP A 21 -14.83 -11.19 -13.73
C TRP A 21 -14.01 -11.80 -12.59
N LEU A 22 -14.61 -12.07 -11.42
CA LEU A 22 -13.93 -12.72 -10.29
C LEU A 22 -13.56 -14.15 -10.63
N LYS A 23 -14.52 -14.89 -11.21
CA LYS A 23 -14.31 -16.27 -11.64
C LYS A 23 -13.31 -16.36 -12.79
N LEU A 24 -13.38 -15.43 -13.74
CA LEU A 24 -12.43 -15.36 -14.85
C LEU A 24 -11.02 -15.03 -14.35
N LEU A 25 -10.86 -14.11 -13.41
CA LEU A 25 -9.55 -13.78 -12.83
C LEU A 25 -8.94 -14.99 -12.11
N SER A 26 -9.75 -15.76 -11.39
CA SER A 26 -9.33 -17.02 -10.76
C SER A 26 -8.84 -18.03 -11.80
N LEU A 27 -9.63 -18.27 -12.86
CA LEU A 27 -9.24 -19.18 -13.94
C LEU A 27 -7.99 -18.72 -14.69
N PHE A 28 -7.89 -17.43 -15.00
CA PHE A 28 -6.71 -16.87 -15.66
C PHE A 28 -5.46 -16.98 -14.78
N SER A 29 -5.64 -17.01 -13.45
CA SER A 29 -4.55 -17.23 -12.50
C SER A 29 -4.13 -18.69 -12.46
N GLU A 30 -5.08 -19.61 -12.40
CA GLU A 30 -4.87 -21.06 -12.40
C GLU A 30 -4.16 -21.52 -13.68
N PHE A 31 -4.60 -21.01 -14.85
CA PHE A 31 -4.00 -21.36 -16.15
C PHE A 31 -2.85 -20.45 -16.60
N GLU A 32 -2.36 -19.58 -15.72
CA GLU A 32 -1.23 -18.67 -15.98
C GLU A 32 -1.41 -17.74 -17.19
N PHE A 33 -2.65 -17.38 -17.54
CA PHE A 33 -2.97 -16.49 -18.65
C PHE A 33 -2.68 -15.01 -18.29
N THR A 34 -1.40 -14.67 -18.16
CA THR A 34 -0.95 -13.36 -17.70
C THR A 34 -1.42 -12.18 -18.57
N SER A 35 -1.55 -12.38 -19.88
CA SER A 35 -2.07 -11.37 -20.80
C SER A 35 -3.57 -11.12 -20.60
N LEU A 36 -4.36 -12.17 -20.34
CA LEU A 36 -5.80 -12.06 -20.13
C LEU A 36 -6.13 -11.44 -18.75
N LYS A 37 -5.31 -11.65 -17.74
CA LYS A 37 -5.45 -10.95 -16.45
C LYS A 37 -5.47 -9.43 -16.59
N LYS A 38 -4.71 -8.88 -17.53
CA LYS A 38 -4.65 -7.43 -17.79
C LYS A 38 -5.93 -6.89 -18.43
N MET A 39 -6.75 -7.76 -19.03
CA MET A 39 -8.02 -7.38 -19.66
C MET A 39 -9.20 -7.40 -18.67
N VAL A 40 -9.03 -8.03 -17.51
CA VAL A 40 -10.05 -8.01 -16.46
C VAL A 40 -10.16 -6.56 -15.96
N PRO A 41 -11.38 -5.96 -16.01
CA PRO A 41 -11.59 -4.64 -15.44
C PRO A 41 -11.11 -4.63 -13.98
N SER A 42 -10.54 -3.51 -13.54
CA SER A 42 -10.22 -3.35 -12.11
C SER A 42 -11.51 -3.59 -11.33
N ILE A 43 -11.61 -4.77 -10.73
CA ILE A 43 -12.74 -5.08 -9.83
C ILE A 43 -12.64 -4.04 -8.74
N ALA A 44 -13.67 -3.22 -8.59
CA ALA A 44 -13.69 -2.13 -7.64
C ALA A 44 -13.12 -2.64 -6.31
N SER A 45 -11.89 -2.28 -6.03
CA SER A 45 -11.32 -2.50 -4.70
C SER A 45 -12.23 -1.79 -3.72
N ALA A 46 -12.43 -2.37 -2.55
CA ALA A 46 -13.12 -1.72 -1.44
C ALA A 46 -12.73 -0.24 -1.38
N GLU A 47 -13.65 0.62 -1.01
CA GLU A 47 -13.41 2.06 -0.92
C GLU A 47 -12.13 2.29 -0.12
N LYS A 48 -11.10 2.81 -0.80
CA LYS A 48 -9.80 3.05 -0.17
C LYS A 48 -9.82 4.44 0.44
N ASN A 49 -9.63 4.51 1.73
CA ASN A 49 -9.53 5.75 2.47
C ASN A 49 -8.07 6.19 2.57
N TYR A 50 -7.60 6.90 1.54
CA TYR A 50 -6.24 7.46 1.52
C TYR A 50 -6.29 8.96 1.76
N GLU A 51 -5.49 9.42 2.72
CA GLU A 51 -5.45 10.82 3.14
C GLU A 51 -4.02 11.35 3.15
N THR A 52 -3.83 12.58 2.65
CA THR A 52 -2.56 13.31 2.82
C THR A 52 -2.62 14.14 4.10
N VAL A 53 -1.68 13.90 5.00
CA VAL A 53 -1.64 14.50 6.33
C VAL A 53 -0.76 15.74 6.30
N LEU A 54 -1.37 16.92 6.46
CA LEU A 54 -0.69 18.22 6.42
C LEU A 54 -0.72 18.94 7.78
N SER A 55 -1.39 18.37 8.78
CA SER A 55 -1.49 18.99 10.10
C SER A 55 -0.93 18.10 11.21
N VAL A 56 -0.30 18.74 12.16
CA VAL A 56 0.27 18.12 13.37
C VAL A 56 -0.80 17.39 14.18
N ASP A 57 -1.97 17.98 14.32
CA ASP A 57 -3.06 17.39 15.11
C ASP A 57 -3.57 16.09 14.49
N LYS A 58 -3.73 16.07 13.15
CA LYS A 58 -4.10 14.85 12.44
C LYS A 58 -3.04 13.76 12.57
N LEU A 59 -1.75 14.13 12.46
CA LEU A 59 -0.66 13.18 12.66
C LEU A 59 -0.67 12.58 14.08
N LYS A 60 -0.90 13.39 15.10
CA LYS A 60 -1.01 12.92 16.49
C LYS A 60 -2.22 11.99 16.68
N GLU A 61 -3.36 12.30 16.07
CA GLU A 61 -4.55 11.45 16.07
C GLU A 61 -4.21 10.05 15.52
N ILE A 62 -3.62 9.98 14.32
CA ILE A 62 -3.22 8.74 13.65
C ILE A 62 -2.26 7.94 14.54
N VAL A 63 -1.18 8.57 15.01
CA VAL A 63 -0.17 7.92 15.86
C VAL A 63 -0.79 7.38 17.15
N SER A 64 -1.72 8.11 17.77
CA SER A 64 -2.39 7.69 19.00
C SER A 64 -3.34 6.50 18.81
N ALA A 65 -3.83 6.29 17.59
CA ALA A 65 -4.70 5.18 17.24
C ALA A 65 -3.93 3.86 17.06
N ILE A 66 -2.63 3.91 16.74
CA ILE A 66 -1.79 2.73 16.55
C ILE A 66 -1.51 2.04 17.90
N LYS A 67 -1.86 0.76 18.01
CA LYS A 67 -1.71 -0.02 19.26
C LYS A 67 -0.77 -1.21 19.14
N ASP A 68 -1.03 -2.10 18.19
CA ASP A 68 -0.38 -3.42 18.13
C ASP A 68 0.61 -3.52 16.97
N GLU A 69 0.21 -3.01 15.80
CA GLU A 69 1.00 -3.07 14.57
C GLU A 69 0.62 -1.97 13.58
N PHE A 70 1.54 -1.64 12.69
CA PHE A 70 1.27 -0.78 11.54
C PHE A 70 2.23 -1.09 10.39
N ALA A 71 1.75 -0.87 9.16
CA ALA A 71 2.58 -0.86 7.98
C ALA A 71 3.10 0.54 7.71
N PHE A 72 4.34 0.64 7.19
CA PHE A 72 4.92 1.91 6.77
C PHE A 72 5.86 1.72 5.58
N ASP A 73 6.09 2.81 4.86
CA ASP A 73 7.01 2.89 3.75
C ASP A 73 7.58 4.32 3.66
N ILE A 74 8.84 4.47 3.28
CA ILE A 74 9.54 5.76 3.23
C ILE A 74 9.82 6.14 1.78
N GLU A 75 9.43 7.36 1.41
CA GLU A 75 9.82 8.00 0.18
C GLU A 75 11.07 8.86 0.39
N ALA A 76 12.08 8.66 -0.46
CA ALA A 76 13.37 9.31 -0.34
C ALA A 76 13.84 9.92 -1.66
N THR A 77 14.89 10.74 -1.61
CA THR A 77 15.48 11.39 -2.80
C THR A 77 16.23 10.42 -3.71
N GLY A 78 16.58 9.22 -3.22
CA GLY A 78 17.30 8.22 -3.99
C GLY A 78 17.34 6.86 -3.31
N LYS A 79 18.37 6.05 -3.58
CA LYS A 79 18.46 4.65 -3.15
C LYS A 79 19.56 4.38 -2.12
N ASP A 80 20.34 5.39 -1.75
CA ASP A 80 21.40 5.27 -0.76
C ASP A 80 20.92 5.79 0.60
N PRO A 81 20.56 4.92 1.54
CA PRO A 81 20.04 5.34 2.83
C PRO A 81 21.06 6.12 3.68
N MET A 82 22.32 6.19 3.28
CA MET A 82 23.37 6.95 3.99
C MET A 82 23.58 8.35 3.42
N ALA A 83 23.15 8.62 2.19
CA ALA A 83 23.36 9.88 1.49
C ALA A 83 22.05 10.62 1.18
N ASP A 84 20.96 9.89 1.03
CA ASP A 84 19.66 10.42 0.64
C ASP A 84 18.84 10.95 1.82
N SER A 85 17.81 11.70 1.51
CA SER A 85 16.93 12.33 2.49
C SER A 85 15.50 11.83 2.36
N ILE A 86 14.79 11.71 3.46
CA ILE A 86 13.36 11.40 3.48
C ILE A 86 12.59 12.60 2.89
N VAL A 87 11.70 12.36 1.94
CA VAL A 87 10.78 13.36 1.37
C VAL A 87 9.34 13.17 1.83
N GLY A 88 9.02 12.02 2.36
CA GLY A 88 7.73 11.70 2.94
C GLY A 88 7.70 10.26 3.44
N PHE A 89 6.63 9.90 4.12
CA PHE A 89 6.38 8.49 4.45
C PHE A 89 4.88 8.20 4.49
N SER A 90 4.54 6.95 4.31
CA SER A 90 3.18 6.45 4.45
C SER A 90 3.04 5.57 5.68
N VAL A 91 1.84 5.55 6.26
CA VAL A 91 1.50 4.69 7.39
C VAL A 91 0.07 4.15 7.24
N SER A 92 -0.13 2.91 7.63
CA SER A 92 -1.44 2.25 7.67
C SER A 92 -1.49 1.30 8.88
N ALA A 93 -2.53 1.44 9.69
CA ALA A 93 -2.79 0.55 10.83
C ALA A 93 -4.09 -0.24 10.65
N GLU A 94 -4.89 0.09 9.63
CA GLU A 94 -6.16 -0.55 9.35
C GLU A 94 -6.26 -0.90 7.87
N LYS A 95 -6.96 -1.99 7.58
CA LYS A 95 -7.19 -2.43 6.20
C LYS A 95 -7.93 -1.34 5.40
N GLU A 96 -7.53 -1.17 4.13
CA GLU A 96 -8.09 -0.20 3.18
C GLU A 96 -7.92 1.28 3.59
N THR A 97 -7.12 1.57 4.62
CA THR A 97 -6.75 2.94 5.01
C THR A 97 -5.27 3.20 4.76
N GLY A 98 -4.91 4.43 4.50
CA GLY A 98 -3.52 4.83 4.34
C GLY A 98 -3.36 6.34 4.48
N TYR A 99 -2.30 6.73 5.15
CA TYR A 99 -1.97 8.12 5.40
C TYR A 99 -0.60 8.43 4.82
N TYR A 100 -0.51 9.47 4.00
CA TYR A 100 0.75 9.95 3.47
C TYR A 100 1.14 11.26 4.14
N ILE A 101 2.34 11.34 4.66
CA ILE A 101 2.90 12.50 5.35
C ILE A 101 4.02 13.08 4.48
N PRO A 102 3.77 14.13 3.68
CA PRO A 102 4.82 14.80 2.91
C PRO A 102 5.70 15.65 3.85
N LEU A 103 7.02 15.68 3.61
CA LEU A 103 7.99 16.33 4.49
C LEU A 103 8.97 17.27 3.79
N ARG A 104 9.40 16.93 2.57
CA ARG A 104 10.40 17.72 1.81
C ARG A 104 10.06 17.81 0.33
N HIS A 105 8.77 17.84 -0.03
CA HIS A 105 8.38 18.10 -1.40
C HIS A 105 8.55 19.58 -1.74
N SER A 106 9.17 19.87 -2.90
CA SER A 106 9.55 21.22 -3.33
C SER A 106 9.05 21.61 -4.74
N TYR A 107 8.06 20.90 -5.26
CA TYR A 107 7.46 21.23 -6.57
C TYR A 107 6.56 22.46 -6.49
N LEU A 108 6.34 23.10 -7.64
CA LEU A 108 5.43 24.27 -7.75
C LEU A 108 4.01 23.89 -7.30
N GLY A 109 3.48 24.60 -6.29
CA GLY A 109 2.17 24.30 -5.73
C GLY A 109 2.18 23.23 -4.63
N ALA A 110 3.34 22.79 -4.15
CA ALA A 110 3.42 21.93 -2.98
C ALA A 110 2.70 22.56 -1.79
N PRO A 111 1.84 21.81 -1.08
CA PRO A 111 1.19 22.32 0.12
C PRO A 111 2.20 22.61 1.22
N GLU A 112 1.82 23.41 2.21
CA GLU A 112 2.57 23.54 3.45
C GLU A 112 2.66 22.16 4.14
N GLN A 113 3.86 21.76 4.55
CA GLN A 113 4.16 20.43 5.09
C GLN A 113 4.58 20.52 6.53
N ILE A 114 4.36 19.47 7.31
CA ILE A 114 4.83 19.39 8.69
C ILE A 114 6.36 19.33 8.68
N GLY A 115 7.01 20.05 9.60
CA GLY A 115 8.46 20.04 9.72
C GLY A 115 9.01 18.65 10.08
N MET A 116 10.14 18.24 9.47
CA MET A 116 10.78 16.94 9.70
C MET A 116 11.00 16.65 11.20
N LYS A 117 11.60 17.59 11.94
CA LYS A 117 11.89 17.40 13.37
C LYS A 117 10.62 17.17 14.20
N GLU A 118 9.58 17.92 13.91
CA GLU A 118 8.30 17.82 14.61
C GLU A 118 7.62 16.47 14.28
N THR A 119 7.63 16.09 13.01
CA THR A 119 7.11 14.79 12.58
C THR A 119 7.84 13.64 13.27
N MET A 120 9.18 13.64 13.25
CA MET A 120 9.96 12.58 13.90
C MET A 120 9.71 12.51 15.41
N ALA A 121 9.55 13.65 16.09
CA ALA A 121 9.20 13.66 17.51
C ALA A 121 7.81 13.04 17.79
N ILE A 122 6.86 13.20 16.88
CA ILE A 122 5.50 12.64 17.03
C ILE A 122 5.51 11.13 16.74
N VAL A 123 6.24 10.67 15.72
CA VAL A 123 6.21 9.26 15.30
C VAL A 123 7.21 8.38 16.07
N ALA A 124 8.28 8.94 16.62
CA ALA A 124 9.29 8.18 17.38
C ALA A 124 8.68 7.22 18.41
N PRO A 125 7.66 7.60 19.20
CA PRO A 125 7.08 6.71 20.20
C PRO A 125 6.54 5.40 19.63
N ILE A 126 5.93 5.36 18.44
CA ILE A 126 5.43 4.13 17.83
C ILE A 126 6.54 3.30 17.18
N PHE A 127 7.55 3.94 16.61
CA PHE A 127 8.71 3.25 16.04
C PHE A 127 9.62 2.64 17.11
N GLU A 128 9.82 3.33 18.22
CA GLU A 128 10.71 2.92 19.29
C GLU A 128 10.05 1.99 20.32
N ASN A 129 8.72 1.85 20.29
CA ASN A 129 8.02 0.93 21.16
C ASN A 129 8.26 -0.52 20.73
N PRO A 130 8.88 -1.38 21.57
CA PRO A 130 9.15 -2.78 21.24
C PRO A 130 7.88 -3.64 21.14
N ASP A 131 6.76 -3.21 21.74
CA ASP A 131 5.52 -3.97 21.76
C ASP A 131 4.68 -3.77 20.48
N ILE A 132 4.91 -2.67 19.76
CA ILE A 132 4.26 -2.39 18.48
C ILE A 132 5.07 -3.04 17.35
N ALA A 133 4.44 -3.87 16.53
CA ALA A 133 5.06 -4.47 15.37
C ALA A 133 5.07 -3.51 14.16
N LYS A 134 6.12 -3.56 13.36
CA LYS A 134 6.28 -2.77 12.14
C LYS A 134 6.32 -3.68 10.93
N ILE A 135 5.54 -3.35 9.91
CA ILE A 135 5.39 -4.09 8.67
C ILE A 135 5.85 -3.22 7.52
N GLY A 136 6.59 -3.77 6.57
CA GLY A 136 7.01 -3.02 5.39
C GLY A 136 7.67 -3.90 4.34
N HIS A 137 8.24 -3.28 3.31
CA HIS A 137 8.91 -3.96 2.22
C HIS A 137 10.34 -3.45 2.10
N ASN A 138 11.36 -4.29 2.35
CA ASN A 138 12.76 -3.89 2.43
C ASN A 138 13.05 -2.96 3.63
N LEU A 139 12.51 -3.31 4.79
CA LEU A 139 12.58 -2.52 6.03
C LEU A 139 13.98 -2.12 6.46
N LYS A 140 15.02 -2.81 5.98
CA LYS A 140 16.41 -2.42 6.23
C LYS A 140 16.68 -1.00 5.74
N TYR A 141 16.20 -0.65 4.54
CA TYR A 141 16.36 0.70 3.98
C TYR A 141 15.64 1.73 4.85
N ASP A 142 14.36 1.51 5.13
CA ASP A 142 13.51 2.44 5.87
C ASP A 142 14.01 2.68 7.29
N THR A 143 14.43 1.63 7.97
CA THR A 143 14.98 1.74 9.35
C THR A 143 16.30 2.48 9.38
N MET A 144 17.13 2.40 8.33
CA MET A 144 18.36 3.19 8.21
C MET A 144 18.05 4.66 7.98
N MET A 145 17.07 4.98 7.13
CA MET A 145 16.63 6.35 6.89
C MET A 145 16.06 7.00 8.17
N LEU A 146 15.19 6.29 8.91
CA LEU A 146 14.66 6.76 10.20
C LEU A 146 15.77 7.01 11.22
N LYS A 147 16.76 6.13 11.26
CA LYS A 147 17.90 6.27 12.17
C LYS A 147 18.72 7.54 11.91
N GLN A 148 18.86 7.96 10.65
CA GLN A 148 19.52 9.24 10.33
C GLN A 148 18.74 10.43 10.84
N GLU A 149 17.43 10.37 10.87
CA GLU A 149 16.56 11.40 11.44
C GLU A 149 16.38 11.25 12.98
N GLY A 150 17.15 10.34 13.60
CA GLY A 150 17.19 10.16 15.06
C GLY A 150 16.17 9.20 15.64
N VAL A 151 15.41 8.46 14.80
CA VAL A 151 14.40 7.50 15.24
C VAL A 151 14.94 6.08 15.14
N VAL A 152 15.00 5.36 16.28
CA VAL A 152 15.50 3.97 16.35
C VAL A 152 14.34 2.99 16.38
N THR A 153 14.15 2.26 15.30
CA THR A 153 13.09 1.25 15.21
C THR A 153 13.40 0.06 16.14
N LYS A 154 12.44 -0.29 17.00
CA LYS A 154 12.53 -1.39 17.96
C LYS A 154 11.36 -2.36 17.82
N GLY A 155 11.50 -3.56 18.39
CA GLY A 155 10.47 -4.58 18.41
C GLY A 155 10.45 -5.45 17.16
N ARG A 156 9.28 -6.05 16.88
CA ARG A 156 9.11 -6.99 15.76
C ARG A 156 9.03 -6.26 14.43
N LEU A 157 9.79 -6.76 13.45
CA LEU A 157 9.80 -6.28 12.08
C LEU A 157 9.31 -7.39 11.15
N TYR A 158 8.29 -7.14 10.36
CA TYR A 158 7.76 -8.03 9.34
C TYR A 158 8.07 -7.48 7.96
N ASP A 159 9.13 -8.02 7.34
CA ASP A 159 9.59 -7.60 6.02
C ASP A 159 8.97 -8.49 4.94
N THR A 160 8.07 -7.93 4.15
CA THR A 160 7.36 -8.65 3.09
C THR A 160 8.27 -9.02 1.91
N MET A 161 9.39 -8.31 1.69
CA MET A 161 10.39 -8.70 0.70
C MET A 161 11.09 -10.00 1.13
N LEU A 162 11.54 -10.08 2.39
CA LEU A 162 12.16 -11.30 2.92
C LEU A 162 11.17 -12.47 2.96
N ALA A 163 9.92 -12.21 3.35
CA ALA A 163 8.88 -13.23 3.33
C ALA A 163 8.65 -13.79 1.91
N SER A 164 8.63 -12.94 0.90
CA SER A 164 8.52 -13.36 -0.51
C SER A 164 9.67 -14.26 -0.93
N TYR A 165 10.91 -13.95 -0.54
CA TYR A 165 12.08 -14.80 -0.83
C TYR A 165 12.04 -16.18 -0.15
N LEU A 166 11.32 -16.31 0.95
CA LEU A 166 11.21 -17.58 1.68
C LEU A 166 10.09 -18.49 1.13
N ILE A 167 9.13 -17.93 0.40
CA ILE A 167 7.98 -18.64 -0.15
C ILE A 167 8.23 -19.09 -1.60
N ASN A 168 9.04 -18.36 -2.36
CA ASN A 168 9.43 -18.63 -3.75
C ASN A 168 10.87 -19.16 -3.80
#